data_9abffd6d35e4a161ab178e81f1e89d6a
#
_entry.id   9abffd6d35e4a161ab178e81f1e89d6a
#
_cell.length_a   1.000
_cell.length_b   1.000
_cell.length_c   1.000
_cell.angle_alpha   90.00
_cell.angle_beta   90.00
_cell.angle_gamma   90.00
#
_symmetry.space_group_name_H-M   'P 1'
#
loop_
_entity.id
_entity.type
_entity.pdbx_description
1 polymer ?
#
loop_
_entity_poly.entity_id
_entity_poly.type
_entity_poly.pdbx_seq_one_letter_code
_entity_poly.pdbx_strand_id
1 'polypeptide(L)'
;MIVSNKFFIIIFSLVPLFLITGPAIPDIIITFSGIYFLFISLIIKKNYEFFFEKLFLISIIFWISIVFISFFAFDKIKSFQDSLIFIRLLIIPTICIYLFFNNETKIKRVIFIIFACVIFVLIDTLFQYFNYNSEHGFQKDILGFKTEWYGRLTGPFGDELIPGAYVSKF
;
A
#
# COMPACT_ATOMS: atom_id res chain seq x y z
N MET A 1 -12.65 -11.71 -20.54
CA MET A 1 -12.91 -10.62 -19.60
C MET A 1 -12.57 -10.97 -18.13
N ILE A 2 -12.59 -12.22 -17.71
CA ILE A 2 -12.48 -12.64 -16.30
C ILE A 2 -11.02 -12.77 -15.77
N VAL A 3 -10.06 -13.15 -16.60
CA VAL A 3 -8.68 -13.46 -16.14
C VAL A 3 -7.92 -12.20 -15.67
N SER A 4 -8.03 -11.11 -16.37
CA SER A 4 -7.33 -9.86 -16.04
C SER A 4 -7.78 -9.25 -14.70
N ASN A 5 -9.08 -9.26 -14.40
CA ASN A 5 -9.57 -8.70 -13.14
C ASN A 5 -9.18 -9.59 -11.93
N LYS A 6 -9.08 -10.91 -12.09
CA LYS A 6 -8.61 -11.81 -11.03
C LYS A 6 -7.16 -11.53 -10.64
N PHE A 7 -6.30 -11.30 -11.63
CA PHE A 7 -4.89 -10.95 -11.41
C PHE A 7 -4.72 -9.70 -10.55
N PHE A 8 -5.39 -8.60 -10.94
CA PHE A 8 -5.33 -7.35 -10.16
C PHE A 8 -5.88 -7.51 -8.74
N ILE A 9 -6.99 -8.24 -8.59
CA ILE A 9 -7.59 -8.51 -7.29
C ILE A 9 -6.60 -9.25 -6.38
N ILE A 10 -5.88 -10.24 -6.90
CA ILE A 10 -4.88 -10.97 -6.13
C ILE A 10 -3.74 -10.05 -5.72
N ILE A 11 -3.19 -9.26 -6.64
CA ILE A 11 -2.07 -8.34 -6.35
C ILE A 11 -2.48 -7.32 -5.29
N PHE A 12 -3.62 -6.65 -5.47
CA PHE A 12 -4.07 -5.65 -4.49
C PHE A 12 -4.47 -6.26 -3.14
N SER A 13 -4.91 -7.52 -3.13
CA SER A 13 -5.18 -8.23 -1.87
C SER A 13 -3.91 -8.56 -1.09
N LEU A 14 -2.76 -8.71 -1.77
CA LEU A 14 -1.47 -9.02 -1.15
C LEU A 14 -0.69 -7.78 -0.71
N VAL A 15 -1.17 -6.58 -0.99
CA VAL A 15 -0.51 -5.33 -0.58
C VAL A 15 -0.18 -5.29 0.92
N PRO A 16 -1.08 -5.68 1.84
CA PRO A 16 -0.75 -5.70 3.27
C PRO A 16 0.43 -6.61 3.61
N LEU A 17 0.56 -7.74 2.92
CA LEU A 17 1.70 -8.65 3.08
C LEU A 17 3.01 -7.99 2.59
N PHE A 18 2.97 -7.35 1.41
CA PHE A 18 4.15 -6.69 0.85
C PHE A 18 4.62 -5.50 1.71
N LEU A 19 3.71 -4.83 2.41
CA LEU A 19 4.07 -3.75 3.34
C LEU A 19 4.94 -4.23 4.51
N ILE A 20 4.90 -5.52 4.86
CA ILE A 20 5.77 -6.10 5.90
C ILE A 20 7.23 -6.18 5.41
N THR A 21 7.45 -6.33 4.10
CA THR A 21 8.81 -6.39 3.53
C THR A 21 9.47 -5.02 3.35
N GLY A 22 8.80 -3.95 3.75
CA GLY A 22 9.26 -2.57 3.60
C GLY A 22 8.46 -1.79 2.54
N PRO A 23 8.60 -0.45 2.48
CA PRO A 23 7.77 0.41 1.64
C PRO A 23 8.07 0.32 0.14
N ALA A 24 9.29 -0.06 -0.25
CA ALA A 24 9.72 -0.02 -1.64
C ALA A 24 9.03 -1.08 -2.51
N ILE A 25 8.91 -2.31 -2.03
CA ILE A 25 8.32 -3.42 -2.80
C ILE A 25 6.84 -3.18 -3.11
N PRO A 26 5.97 -2.86 -2.13
CA PRO A 26 4.57 -2.55 -2.43
C PRO A 26 4.43 -1.33 -3.34
N ASP A 27 5.25 -0.30 -3.18
CA ASP A 27 5.18 0.89 -4.02
C ASP A 27 5.44 0.58 -5.51
N ILE A 28 6.45 -0.24 -5.79
CA ILE A 28 6.76 -0.70 -7.14
C ILE A 28 5.61 -1.54 -7.69
N ILE A 29 5.16 -2.56 -6.96
CA ILE A 29 4.12 -3.50 -7.40
C ILE A 29 2.81 -2.75 -7.67
N ILE A 30 2.39 -1.87 -6.79
CA ILE A 30 1.17 -1.09 -6.89
C ILE A 30 1.25 -0.15 -8.10
N THR A 31 2.37 0.55 -8.27
CA THR A 31 2.55 1.49 -9.38
C THR A 31 2.48 0.78 -10.73
N PHE A 32 3.24 -0.32 -10.90
CA PHE A 32 3.20 -1.08 -12.14
C PHE A 32 1.83 -1.72 -12.40
N SER A 33 1.17 -2.23 -11.36
CA SER A 33 -0.17 -2.80 -11.50
C SER A 33 -1.21 -1.74 -11.88
N GLY A 34 -1.09 -0.53 -11.35
CA GLY A 34 -1.96 0.59 -11.70
C GLY A 34 -1.79 1.01 -13.16
N ILE A 35 -0.54 1.20 -13.60
CA ILE A 35 -0.23 1.53 -15.01
C ILE A 35 -0.75 0.42 -15.95
N TYR A 36 -0.50 -0.83 -15.61
CA TYR A 36 -0.95 -1.98 -16.40
C TYR A 36 -2.48 -2.08 -16.47
N PHE A 37 -3.18 -1.78 -15.37
CA PHE A 37 -4.64 -1.72 -15.36
C PHE A 37 -5.17 -0.63 -16.30
N LEU A 38 -4.60 0.58 -16.24
CA LEU A 38 -4.99 1.68 -17.12
C LEU A 38 -4.74 1.34 -18.59
N PHE A 39 -3.58 0.77 -18.90
CA PHE A 39 -3.23 0.33 -20.25
C PHE A 39 -4.23 -0.68 -20.81
N ILE A 40 -4.55 -1.72 -20.04
CA ILE A 40 -5.53 -2.73 -20.45
C ILE A 40 -6.93 -2.11 -20.61
N SER A 41 -7.34 -1.24 -19.70
CA SER A 41 -8.65 -0.62 -19.73
C SER A 41 -8.82 0.31 -20.95
N LEU A 42 -7.77 1.07 -21.31
CA LEU A 42 -7.81 1.98 -22.45
C LEU A 42 -7.67 1.26 -23.79
N ILE A 43 -6.66 0.40 -23.94
CA ILE A 43 -6.24 -0.10 -25.25
C ILE A 43 -6.92 -1.43 -25.58
N ILE A 44 -6.93 -2.37 -24.64
CA ILE A 44 -7.37 -3.74 -24.92
C ILE A 44 -8.88 -3.91 -24.74
N LYS A 45 -9.41 -3.43 -23.63
CA LYS A 45 -10.82 -3.65 -23.25
C LYS A 45 -11.75 -2.54 -23.69
N LYS A 46 -11.23 -1.36 -24.04
CA LYS A 46 -12.01 -0.15 -24.31
C LYS A 46 -13.10 0.08 -23.26
N ASN A 47 -12.78 -0.24 -22.00
CA ASN A 47 -13.69 -0.07 -20.88
C ASN A 47 -13.61 1.36 -20.37
N TYR A 48 -14.32 2.24 -21.02
CA TYR A 48 -14.31 3.66 -20.68
C TYR A 48 -15.14 3.98 -19.42
N GLU A 49 -15.99 3.06 -18.96
CA GLU A 49 -16.84 3.26 -17.77
C GLU A 49 -16.00 3.62 -16.53
N PHE A 50 -14.84 3.00 -16.34
CA PHE A 50 -13.94 3.32 -15.22
C PHE A 50 -13.53 4.80 -15.22
N PHE A 51 -13.29 5.39 -16.40
CA PHE A 51 -12.83 6.78 -16.50
C PHE A 51 -13.92 7.81 -16.23
N PHE A 52 -15.20 7.39 -16.32
CA PHE A 52 -16.35 8.21 -15.97
C PHE A 52 -16.87 8.00 -14.55
N GLU A 53 -16.22 7.12 -13.78
CA GLU A 53 -16.55 6.95 -12.37
C GLU A 53 -16.30 8.25 -11.59
N LYS A 54 -17.25 8.60 -10.73
CA LYS A 54 -17.19 9.87 -9.97
C LYS A 54 -15.92 10.02 -9.17
N LEU A 55 -15.47 8.93 -8.53
CA LEU A 55 -14.23 8.93 -7.73
C LEU A 55 -13.00 9.18 -8.59
N PHE A 56 -12.93 8.59 -9.79
CA PHE A 56 -11.85 8.84 -10.72
C PHE A 56 -11.81 10.30 -11.15
N LEU A 57 -12.96 10.87 -11.54
CA LEU A 57 -13.06 12.27 -11.95
C LEU A 57 -12.65 13.23 -10.82
N ILE A 58 -13.12 13.00 -9.59
CA ILE A 58 -12.75 13.79 -8.43
C ILE A 58 -11.24 13.71 -8.20
N SER A 59 -10.64 12.52 -8.30
CA SER A 59 -9.21 12.31 -8.14
C SER A 59 -8.38 13.07 -9.18
N ILE A 60 -8.83 13.09 -10.43
CA ILE A 60 -8.18 13.85 -11.52
C ILE A 60 -8.28 15.36 -11.28
N ILE A 61 -9.46 15.86 -10.91
CA ILE A 61 -9.63 17.29 -10.59
C ILE A 61 -8.73 17.70 -9.44
N PHE A 62 -8.66 16.89 -8.39
CA PHE A 62 -7.78 17.13 -7.24
C PHE A 62 -6.31 17.11 -7.65
N TRP A 63 -5.90 16.16 -8.48
CA TRP A 63 -4.54 16.09 -8.99
C TRP A 63 -4.18 17.33 -9.82
N ILE A 64 -5.04 17.77 -10.73
CA ILE A 64 -4.84 18.99 -11.53
C ILE A 64 -4.65 20.21 -10.61
N SER A 65 -5.41 20.31 -9.52
CA SER A 65 -5.24 21.40 -8.56
C SER A 65 -3.89 21.36 -7.86
N ILE A 66 -3.38 20.19 -7.49
CA ILE A 66 -2.04 20.02 -6.89
C ILE A 66 -0.95 20.45 -7.89
N VAL A 67 -1.05 19.98 -9.14
CA VAL A 67 -0.12 20.38 -10.22
C VAL A 67 -0.16 21.89 -10.45
N PHE A 68 -1.34 22.50 -10.44
CA PHE A 68 -1.46 23.95 -10.60
C PHE A 68 -0.79 24.70 -9.45
N ILE A 69 -1.00 24.27 -8.21
CA ILE A 69 -0.37 24.88 -7.02
C ILE A 69 1.16 24.74 -7.06
N SER A 70 1.70 23.67 -7.62
CA SER A 70 3.15 23.45 -7.70
C SER A 70 3.91 24.56 -8.47
N PHE A 71 3.25 25.26 -9.40
CA PHE A 71 3.85 26.40 -10.11
C PHE A 71 4.13 27.61 -9.21
N PHE A 72 3.47 27.70 -8.06
CA PHE A 72 3.66 28.77 -7.08
C PHE A 72 4.60 28.38 -5.93
N ALA A 73 5.14 27.16 -5.95
CA ALA A 73 6.07 26.70 -4.93
C ALA A 73 7.43 27.40 -5.01
N PHE A 74 8.16 27.44 -3.90
CA PHE A 74 9.50 28.00 -3.82
C PHE A 74 10.47 27.24 -4.74
N ASP A 75 10.49 25.90 -4.65
CA ASP A 75 11.20 25.02 -5.59
C ASP A 75 10.20 24.45 -6.61
N LYS A 76 10.03 25.16 -7.71
CA LYS A 76 9.04 24.82 -8.74
C LYS A 76 9.33 23.47 -9.41
N ILE A 77 10.61 23.17 -9.68
CA ILE A 77 10.97 21.94 -10.41
C ILE A 77 10.68 20.71 -9.57
N LYS A 78 11.16 20.72 -8.34
CA LYS A 78 10.94 19.60 -7.41
C LYS A 78 9.46 19.42 -7.08
N SER A 79 8.77 20.51 -6.75
CA SER A 79 7.34 20.48 -6.45
C SER A 79 6.51 19.99 -7.64
N PHE A 80 6.86 20.36 -8.86
CA PHE A 80 6.19 19.86 -10.06
C PHE A 80 6.43 18.36 -10.27
N GLN A 81 7.68 17.88 -10.11
CA GLN A 81 8.00 16.45 -10.20
C GLN A 81 7.22 15.63 -9.16
N ASP A 82 7.21 16.07 -7.90
CA ASP A 82 6.50 15.40 -6.83
C ASP A 82 4.98 15.38 -7.07
N SER A 83 4.42 16.48 -7.59
CA SER A 83 2.99 16.58 -7.92
C SER A 83 2.60 15.66 -9.08
N LEU A 84 3.46 15.46 -10.08
CA LEU A 84 3.20 14.50 -11.16
C LEU A 84 3.18 13.06 -10.64
N ILE A 85 4.13 12.71 -9.76
CA ILE A 85 4.22 11.36 -9.19
C ILE A 85 3.02 11.09 -8.27
N PHE A 86 2.46 12.12 -7.63
CA PHE A 86 1.36 11.98 -6.68
C PHE A 86 0.09 11.37 -7.29
N ILE A 87 -0.11 11.47 -8.62
CA ILE A 87 -1.27 10.89 -9.32
C ILE A 87 -1.46 9.39 -9.01
N ARG A 88 -0.38 8.64 -8.80
CA ARG A 88 -0.44 7.21 -8.47
C ARG A 88 -1.20 6.94 -7.18
N LEU A 89 -1.01 7.79 -6.15
CA LEU A 89 -1.67 7.67 -4.85
C LEU A 89 -3.18 7.92 -4.94
N LEU A 90 -3.64 8.62 -5.95
CA LEU A 90 -5.06 8.91 -6.19
C LEU A 90 -5.72 7.84 -7.08
N ILE A 91 -5.04 7.41 -8.13
CA ILE A 91 -5.60 6.44 -9.09
C ILE A 91 -5.73 5.04 -8.48
N ILE A 92 -4.77 4.61 -7.67
CA ILE A 92 -4.75 3.26 -7.10
C ILE A 92 -5.97 2.99 -6.21
N PRO A 93 -6.36 3.85 -5.25
CA PRO A 93 -7.59 3.66 -4.49
C PRO A 93 -8.83 3.59 -5.38
N THR A 94 -8.91 4.40 -6.45
CA THR A 94 -10.05 4.35 -7.36
C THR A 94 -10.12 3.03 -8.13
N ILE A 95 -8.98 2.47 -8.54
CA ILE A 95 -8.91 1.13 -9.14
C ILE A 95 -9.35 0.06 -8.13
N CYS A 96 -8.87 0.15 -6.90
CA CYS A 96 -9.27 -0.79 -5.84
C CYS A 96 -10.78 -0.76 -5.60
N ILE A 97 -11.36 0.43 -5.44
CA ILE A 97 -12.80 0.58 -5.25
C ILE A 97 -13.56 0.00 -6.43
N TYR A 98 -13.19 0.32 -7.66
CA TYR A 98 -13.82 -0.22 -8.86
C TYR A 98 -13.76 -1.75 -8.93
N LEU A 99 -12.63 -2.36 -8.55
CA LEU A 99 -12.45 -3.81 -8.60
C LEU A 99 -13.18 -4.56 -7.49
N PHE A 100 -13.30 -3.96 -6.31
CA PHE A 100 -13.79 -4.65 -5.11
C PHE A 100 -15.23 -4.29 -4.75
N PHE A 101 -15.69 -3.07 -5.03
CA PHE A 101 -16.94 -2.52 -4.51
C PHE A 101 -18.19 -3.36 -4.81
N ASN A 102 -18.24 -4.02 -5.96
CA ASN A 102 -19.42 -4.79 -6.41
C ASN A 102 -19.32 -6.29 -6.10
N ASN A 103 -18.42 -6.72 -5.20
CA ASN A 103 -18.25 -8.15 -4.96
C ASN A 103 -17.87 -8.49 -3.51
N GLU A 104 -18.87 -8.82 -2.71
CA GLU A 104 -18.68 -9.15 -1.28
C GLU A 104 -17.65 -10.26 -1.04
N THR A 105 -17.60 -11.27 -1.89
CA THR A 105 -16.66 -12.40 -1.70
C THR A 105 -15.22 -11.97 -1.87
N LYS A 106 -14.96 -10.98 -2.73
CA LYS A 106 -13.62 -10.42 -2.92
C LYS A 106 -13.23 -9.56 -1.72
N ILE A 107 -14.14 -8.72 -1.24
CA ILE A 107 -13.92 -7.89 -0.04
C ILE A 107 -13.64 -8.77 1.17
N LYS A 108 -14.43 -9.81 1.42
CA LYS A 108 -14.19 -10.76 2.52
C LYS A 108 -12.80 -11.39 2.46
N ARG A 109 -12.31 -11.73 1.28
CA ARG A 109 -10.96 -12.28 1.09
C ARG A 109 -9.87 -11.25 1.44
N VAL A 110 -10.02 -10.01 1.00
CA VAL A 110 -9.07 -8.93 1.33
C VAL A 110 -9.03 -8.70 2.84
N ILE A 111 -10.19 -8.61 3.48
CA ILE A 111 -10.30 -8.44 4.94
C ILE A 111 -9.62 -9.60 5.67
N PHE A 112 -9.82 -10.84 5.21
CA PHE A 112 -9.17 -12.01 5.80
C PHE A 112 -7.63 -11.93 5.69
N ILE A 113 -7.10 -11.51 4.54
CA ILE A 113 -5.65 -11.34 4.34
C ILE A 113 -5.10 -10.24 5.25
N ILE A 114 -5.79 -9.10 5.33
CA ILE A 114 -5.42 -8.01 6.24
C ILE A 114 -5.37 -8.52 7.69
N PHE A 115 -6.42 -9.21 8.12
CA PHE A 115 -6.51 -9.76 9.48
C PHE A 115 -5.38 -10.75 9.78
N ALA A 116 -5.07 -11.64 8.84
CA ALA A 116 -3.96 -12.60 8.98
C ALA A 116 -2.61 -11.88 9.08
N CYS A 117 -2.37 -10.85 8.28
CA CYS A 117 -1.15 -10.04 8.34
C CYS A 117 -1.03 -9.28 9.68
N VAL A 118 -2.11 -8.68 10.16
CA VAL A 118 -2.13 -7.96 11.45
C VAL A 118 -1.84 -8.93 12.60
N ILE A 119 -2.48 -10.11 12.62
CA ILE A 119 -2.21 -11.14 13.64
C ILE A 119 -0.74 -11.57 13.58
N PHE A 120 -0.20 -11.81 12.39
CA PHE A 120 1.20 -12.18 12.24
C PHE A 120 2.13 -11.12 12.85
N VAL A 121 1.93 -9.84 12.51
CA VAL A 121 2.73 -8.74 13.06
C VAL A 121 2.60 -8.65 14.57
N LEU A 122 1.39 -8.83 15.13
CA LEU A 122 1.18 -8.83 16.57
C LEU A 122 1.90 -9.98 17.27
N ILE A 123 1.79 -11.20 16.74
CA ILE A 123 2.46 -12.39 17.31
C ILE A 123 3.98 -12.21 17.27
N ASP A 124 4.53 -11.75 16.15
CA ASP A 124 5.95 -11.54 16.00
C ASP A 124 6.49 -10.45 16.95
N THR A 125 5.78 -9.34 17.06
CA THR A 125 6.11 -8.25 17.98
C THR A 125 6.03 -8.70 19.45
N LEU A 126 5.03 -9.53 19.81
CA LEU A 126 4.91 -10.12 21.14
C LEU A 126 6.05 -11.11 21.42
N PHE A 127 6.42 -11.93 20.44
CA PHE A 127 7.55 -12.83 20.56
C PHE A 127 8.85 -12.05 20.84
N GLN A 128 9.10 -10.97 20.10
CA GLN A 128 10.24 -10.09 20.33
C GLN A 128 10.19 -9.46 21.74
N TYR A 129 9.00 -9.08 22.22
CA TYR A 129 8.80 -8.53 23.56
C TYR A 129 9.17 -9.53 24.66
N PHE A 130 8.77 -10.79 24.54
CA PHE A 130 9.09 -11.83 25.53
C PHE A 130 10.58 -12.24 25.51
N ASN A 131 11.28 -11.98 24.42
CA ASN A 131 12.71 -12.21 24.29
C ASN A 131 13.57 -11.01 24.75
N TYR A 132 13.07 -10.21 25.67
CA TYR A 132 13.80 -9.07 26.23
C TYR A 132 14.98 -9.51 27.09
N ASN A 133 16.14 -8.86 26.87
CA ASN A 133 17.32 -9.00 27.71
C ASN A 133 17.71 -7.61 28.26
N SER A 134 17.94 -7.50 29.56
CA SER A 134 18.28 -6.23 30.21
C SER A 134 19.59 -5.60 29.72
N GLU A 135 20.54 -6.42 29.24
CA GLU A 135 21.83 -5.94 28.74
C GLU A 135 21.80 -5.51 27.29
N HIS A 136 20.95 -6.17 26.47
CA HIS A 136 20.97 -6.04 25.02
C HIS A 136 19.63 -5.52 24.44
N GLY A 137 18.63 -5.27 25.30
CA GLY A 137 17.29 -4.86 24.87
C GLY A 137 16.47 -5.99 24.25
N PHE A 138 15.56 -5.65 23.35
CA PHE A 138 14.75 -6.62 22.63
C PHE A 138 15.61 -7.42 21.65
N GLN A 139 15.44 -8.74 21.69
CA GLN A 139 16.21 -9.67 20.88
C GLN A 139 15.56 -9.87 19.51
N LYS A 140 15.97 -10.93 18.81
CA LYS A 140 15.44 -11.27 17.49
C LYS A 140 13.95 -11.58 17.54
N ASP A 141 13.27 -11.18 16.49
CA ASP A 141 11.91 -11.58 16.17
C ASP A 141 11.85 -13.04 15.65
N ILE A 142 10.66 -13.52 15.25
CA ILE A 142 10.48 -14.88 14.69
C ILE A 142 11.23 -15.03 13.36
N LEU A 143 11.35 -13.95 12.57
CA LEU A 143 12.05 -13.95 11.28
C LEU A 143 13.57 -13.86 11.42
N GLY A 144 14.07 -13.63 12.66
CA GLY A 144 15.50 -13.53 12.97
C GLY A 144 16.08 -12.13 12.87
N PHE A 145 15.25 -11.09 12.61
CA PHE A 145 15.68 -9.70 12.63
C PHE A 145 15.90 -9.22 14.08
N LYS A 146 16.95 -8.45 14.27
CA LYS A 146 17.26 -7.83 15.55
C LYS A 146 17.18 -6.31 15.40
N THR A 147 16.51 -5.65 16.33
CA THR A 147 16.48 -4.19 16.37
C THR A 147 17.81 -3.62 16.86
N GLU A 148 18.27 -2.54 16.23
CA GLU A 148 19.40 -1.74 16.73
C GLU A 148 18.93 -0.71 17.78
N TRP A 149 17.62 -0.49 17.90
CA TRP A 149 17.03 0.48 18.81
C TRP A 149 16.80 -0.12 20.19
N TYR A 150 17.63 0.28 21.15
CA TYR A 150 17.47 -0.17 22.55
C TYR A 150 16.09 0.19 23.10
N GLY A 151 15.39 -0.80 23.66
CA GLY A 151 14.08 -0.60 24.31
C GLY A 151 12.91 -0.33 23.33
N ARG A 152 13.06 -0.59 22.03
CA ARG A 152 11.99 -0.45 21.05
C ARG A 152 11.73 -1.73 20.28
N LEU A 153 10.45 -1.99 20.01
CA LEU A 153 9.98 -3.15 19.26
C LEU A 153 9.88 -2.78 17.78
N THR A 154 10.44 -3.60 16.93
CA THR A 154 10.38 -3.45 15.47
C THR A 154 9.55 -4.54 14.80
N GLY A 155 9.35 -5.68 15.49
CA GLY A 155 8.64 -6.83 14.91
C GLY A 155 9.27 -7.24 13.56
N PRO A 156 8.46 -7.65 12.58
CA PRO A 156 8.96 -8.17 11.31
C PRO A 156 9.50 -7.09 10.35
N PHE A 157 9.63 -5.83 10.80
CA PHE A 157 10.05 -4.71 9.96
C PHE A 157 11.56 -4.40 10.03
N GLY A 158 12.37 -5.30 10.59
CA GLY A 158 13.80 -5.09 10.73
C GLY A 158 14.12 -3.94 11.68
N ASP A 159 14.77 -2.88 11.20
CA ASP A 159 15.12 -1.70 12.02
C ASP A 159 14.05 -0.60 12.02
N GLU A 160 12.94 -0.80 11.33
CA GLU A 160 11.91 0.22 11.24
C GLU A 160 10.92 0.17 12.40
N LEU A 161 10.66 1.30 13.05
CA LEU A 161 9.77 1.43 14.22
C LEU A 161 8.29 1.59 13.80
N ILE A 162 7.79 0.71 12.94
CA ILE A 162 6.46 0.81 12.32
C ILE A 162 5.40 -0.22 12.75
N PRO A 163 5.65 -1.22 13.63
CA PRO A 163 4.61 -2.20 13.95
C PRO A 163 3.30 -1.57 14.40
N GLY A 164 3.36 -0.58 15.30
CA GLY A 164 2.19 0.13 15.78
C GLY A 164 1.47 0.92 14.68
N ALA A 165 2.23 1.58 13.80
CA ALA A 165 1.66 2.31 12.66
C ALA A 165 1.03 1.36 11.63
N TYR A 166 1.60 0.18 11.43
CA TYR A 166 1.02 -0.86 10.57
C TYR A 166 -0.32 -1.34 11.12
N VAL A 167 -0.34 -1.76 12.40
CA VAL A 167 -1.57 -2.27 13.06
C VAL A 167 -2.66 -1.20 13.13
N SER A 168 -2.31 0.08 13.31
CA SER A 168 -3.28 1.16 13.39
C SER A 168 -3.93 1.55 12.05
N LYS A 169 -3.33 1.13 10.91
CA LYS A 169 -3.86 1.43 9.56
C LYS A 169 -4.87 0.39 9.08
N PHE A 170 -4.86 -0.78 9.65
CA PHE A 170 -5.71 -1.90 9.28
C PHE A 170 -6.61 -2.34 10.44
#